data_e30c06e6ab390bd7a418433f7b24fc13
#
_entry.id   e30c06e6ab390bd7a418433f7b24fc13
#
_cell.length_a   1.000
_cell.length_b   1.000
_cell.length_c   1.000
_cell.angle_alpha   90.00
_cell.angle_beta   90.00
_cell.angle_gamma   90.00
#
_symmetry.space_group_name_H-M   'P 1'
#
loop_
_entity.id
_entity.type
_entity.pdbx_description
1 polymer ?
#
loop_
_entity_poly.entity_id
_entity_poly.type
_entity_poly.pdbx_seq_one_letter_code
_entity_poly.pdbx_strand_id
1 'polypeptide(L)'
;TTQEKRLQLILKNIKGTVVGRDYDLHPSMSFDQFRQHVPMTQYEAYHKTYLQRVHLGEKKIISSTPITACMESSGTTGQPKWIPINNMWEQSVLQAQKLWITAMIKDFPQASRGRSLSIVSKTFHGHTEGGIAIGSNTGRMLARQPWYIKRNPIFPKEVQNIENQQALQYTILRFALQNSISVWTTANPSTILLYCRRLQEWQQELTRDLWDGTLRQGPASTLSNELRVTLERTLVRVPPPRIWKPAYIWPLAVVNCWKGGPAKYFSSQITRN
;
A
#
# COMPACT_ATOMS: atom_id res chain seq x y z
N THR A 1 -21.53 -0.47 23.44
CA THR A 1 -21.42 -0.52 21.96
C THR A 1 -20.06 -1.05 21.51
N THR A 2 -19.90 -1.39 20.22
CA THR A 2 -18.60 -1.81 19.66
C THR A 2 -17.57 -0.68 19.76
N GLN A 3 -18.00 0.56 19.57
CA GLN A 3 -17.11 1.74 19.69
C GLN A 3 -16.61 1.93 21.11
N GLU A 4 -17.44 1.77 22.13
CA GLU A 4 -17.03 1.86 23.54
C GLU A 4 -16.00 0.78 23.90
N LYS A 5 -16.24 -0.47 23.49
CA LYS A 5 -15.26 -1.56 23.68
C LYS A 5 -13.94 -1.22 23.02
N ARG A 6 -13.97 -0.60 21.84
CA ARG A 6 -12.76 -0.18 21.13
C ARG A 6 -12.03 0.95 21.84
N LEU A 7 -12.76 1.95 22.34
CA LEU A 7 -12.20 3.03 23.16
C LEU A 7 -11.49 2.45 24.40
N GLN A 8 -12.17 1.56 25.14
CA GLN A 8 -11.57 0.92 26.32
C GLN A 8 -10.27 0.16 26.01
N LEU A 9 -10.20 -0.54 24.85
CA LEU A 9 -8.97 -1.20 24.41
C LEU A 9 -7.84 -0.20 24.11
N ILE A 10 -8.16 0.93 23.49
CA ILE A 10 -7.21 2.01 23.24
C ILE A 10 -6.74 2.61 24.55
N LEU A 11 -7.64 2.94 25.47
CA LEU A 11 -7.32 3.50 26.78
C LEU A 11 -6.45 2.54 27.63
N LYS A 12 -6.71 1.24 27.58
CA LYS A 12 -5.83 0.23 28.19
C LYS A 12 -4.41 0.29 27.63
N ASN A 13 -4.27 0.48 26.32
CA ASN A 13 -2.95 0.56 25.67
C ASN A 13 -2.23 1.89 25.96
N ILE A 14 -2.96 2.95 26.28
CA ILE A 14 -2.39 4.27 26.61
C ILE A 14 -2.05 4.37 28.11
N LYS A 15 -2.64 3.55 28.95
CA LYS A 15 -2.39 3.56 30.40
C LYS A 15 -0.89 3.47 30.70
N GLY A 16 -0.39 4.38 31.53
CA GLY A 16 1.01 4.44 31.95
C GLY A 16 1.97 5.04 30.90
N THR A 17 1.45 5.56 29.80
CA THR A 17 2.21 6.34 28.81
C THR A 17 2.30 7.81 29.23
N VAL A 18 3.16 8.58 28.54
CA VAL A 18 3.22 10.04 28.75
C VAL A 18 1.87 10.67 28.43
N VAL A 19 1.31 10.39 27.23
CA VAL A 19 0.00 10.89 26.82
C VAL A 19 -1.11 10.49 27.79
N GLY A 20 -1.05 9.25 28.31
CA GLY A 20 -2.03 8.77 29.29
C GLY A 20 -2.01 9.58 30.59
N ARG A 21 -0.85 9.99 31.05
CA ARG A 21 -0.70 10.84 32.25
C ARG A 21 -1.07 12.30 31.98
N ASP A 22 -0.60 12.86 30.88
CA ASP A 22 -0.80 14.27 30.55
C ASP A 22 -2.30 14.62 30.37
N TYR A 23 -3.09 13.67 29.90
CA TYR A 23 -4.55 13.83 29.72
C TYR A 23 -5.36 13.06 30.78
N ASP A 24 -4.75 12.54 31.82
CA ASP A 24 -5.41 11.75 32.88
C ASP A 24 -6.32 10.64 32.32
N LEU A 25 -5.79 9.86 31.36
CA LEU A 25 -6.57 8.83 30.66
C LEU A 25 -6.56 7.50 31.42
N HIS A 26 -7.74 6.95 31.64
CA HIS A 26 -7.90 5.64 32.27
C HIS A 26 -8.93 4.75 31.56
N PRO A 27 -8.81 3.41 31.68
CA PRO A 27 -9.62 2.46 30.90
C PRO A 27 -11.11 2.50 31.14
N SER A 28 -11.56 3.03 32.28
CA SER A 28 -12.99 3.11 32.63
C SER A 28 -13.70 4.34 32.09
N MET A 29 -13.00 5.25 31.42
CA MET A 29 -13.60 6.46 30.87
C MET A 29 -14.70 6.14 29.86
N SER A 30 -15.79 6.88 29.97
CA SER A 30 -16.81 6.97 28.90
C SER A 30 -16.30 7.79 27.71
N PHE A 31 -17.01 7.74 26.60
CA PHE A 31 -16.68 8.54 25.41
C PHE A 31 -16.73 10.06 25.72
N ASP A 32 -17.71 10.50 26.51
CA ASP A 32 -17.86 11.91 26.86
C ASP A 32 -16.72 12.38 27.79
N GLN A 33 -16.33 11.57 28.77
CA GLN A 33 -15.17 11.85 29.61
C GLN A 33 -13.89 11.95 28.78
N PHE A 34 -13.68 11.01 27.86
CA PHE A 34 -12.53 11.06 26.94
C PHE A 34 -12.50 12.37 26.14
N ARG A 35 -13.63 12.81 25.59
CA ARG A 35 -13.74 14.08 24.85
C ARG A 35 -13.45 15.32 25.70
N GLN A 36 -13.76 15.28 26.98
CA GLN A 36 -13.49 16.39 27.91
C GLN A 36 -12.00 16.49 28.24
N HIS A 37 -11.28 15.33 28.33
CA HIS A 37 -9.86 15.29 28.68
C HIS A 37 -8.93 15.50 27.50
N VAL A 38 -9.34 15.08 26.30
CA VAL A 38 -8.49 15.13 25.12
C VAL A 38 -8.94 16.23 24.15
N PRO A 39 -8.22 17.35 24.07
CA PRO A 39 -8.56 18.44 23.18
C PRO A 39 -8.32 18.04 21.72
N MET A 40 -9.05 18.68 20.81
CA MET A 40 -8.76 18.61 19.38
C MET A 40 -7.39 19.22 19.12
N THR A 41 -6.50 18.46 18.48
CA THR A 41 -5.09 18.84 18.29
C THR A 41 -4.69 18.68 16.83
N GLN A 42 -3.88 19.60 16.33
CA GLN A 42 -3.26 19.48 15.01
C GLN A 42 -2.01 18.60 15.08
N TYR A 43 -1.65 17.97 13.96
CA TYR A 43 -0.50 17.08 13.90
C TYR A 43 0.79 17.76 14.37
N GLU A 44 1.04 18.99 13.97
CA GLU A 44 2.27 19.73 14.24
C GLU A 44 2.48 19.95 15.76
N ALA A 45 1.42 20.30 16.48
CA ALA A 45 1.46 20.44 17.93
C ALA A 45 1.69 19.09 18.62
N TYR A 46 0.95 18.05 18.20
CA TYR A 46 1.10 16.71 18.73
C TYR A 46 2.48 16.11 18.41
N HIS A 47 3.01 16.38 17.22
CA HIS A 47 4.34 15.96 16.81
C HIS A 47 5.41 16.55 17.72
N LYS A 48 5.40 17.86 17.93
CA LYS A 48 6.39 18.55 18.78
C LYS A 48 6.40 18.02 20.20
N THR A 49 5.23 17.71 20.78
CA THR A 49 5.12 17.28 22.18
C THR A 49 5.42 15.79 22.36
N TYR A 50 4.96 14.93 21.43
CA TYR A 50 4.98 13.48 21.64
C TYR A 50 5.67 12.70 20.52
N LEU A 51 5.34 12.95 19.22
CA LEU A 51 5.82 12.07 18.17
C LEU A 51 7.31 12.22 17.92
N GLN A 52 7.88 13.40 18.11
CA GLN A 52 9.32 13.62 18.02
C GLN A 52 10.08 12.71 19.00
N ARG A 53 9.60 12.57 20.23
CA ARG A 53 10.16 11.66 21.23
C ARG A 53 10.07 10.20 20.81
N VAL A 54 8.94 9.82 20.21
CA VAL A 54 8.79 8.48 19.61
C VAL A 54 9.82 8.27 18.50
N HIS A 55 10.01 9.26 17.62
CA HIS A 55 10.96 9.17 16.50
C HIS A 55 12.42 9.07 16.98
N LEU A 56 12.72 9.63 18.16
CA LEU A 56 14.01 9.46 18.85
C LEU A 56 14.16 8.10 19.55
N GLY A 57 13.13 7.23 19.50
CA GLY A 57 13.16 5.89 20.09
C GLY A 57 12.69 5.81 21.54
N GLU A 58 12.16 6.90 22.13
CA GLU A 58 11.63 6.85 23.49
C GLU A 58 10.39 5.93 23.54
N LYS A 59 10.32 5.14 24.61
CA LYS A 59 9.26 4.15 24.84
C LYS A 59 8.12 4.73 25.68
N LYS A 60 6.92 4.16 25.52
CA LYS A 60 5.74 4.52 26.34
C LYS A 60 5.34 5.99 26.25
N ILE A 61 5.58 6.64 25.11
CA ILE A 61 5.10 8.01 24.89
C ILE A 61 3.60 8.00 24.58
N ILE A 62 3.19 7.33 23.50
CA ILE A 62 1.80 7.29 23.01
C ILE A 62 1.17 5.90 23.10
N SER A 63 1.93 4.87 23.43
CA SER A 63 1.49 3.48 23.44
C SER A 63 2.29 2.68 24.45
N SER A 64 1.63 1.80 25.22
CA SER A 64 2.30 0.85 26.12
C SER A 64 2.91 -0.32 25.34
N THR A 65 2.36 -0.64 24.16
CA THR A 65 2.95 -1.61 23.24
C THR A 65 4.02 -0.95 22.38
N PRO A 66 5.11 -1.67 22.03
CA PRO A 66 6.18 -1.13 21.21
C PRO A 66 5.68 -0.59 19.87
N ILE A 67 6.21 0.54 19.43
CA ILE A 67 6.04 1.03 18.07
C ILE A 67 6.91 0.17 17.15
N THR A 68 6.32 -0.41 16.12
CA THR A 68 6.98 -1.33 15.18
C THR A 68 7.46 -0.65 13.92
N ALA A 69 6.84 0.47 13.55
CA ALA A 69 7.24 1.30 12.43
C ALA A 69 6.56 2.67 12.46
N CYS A 70 6.98 3.54 11.55
CA CYS A 70 6.29 4.77 11.20
C CYS A 70 5.76 4.69 9.77
N MET A 71 4.48 5.01 9.58
CA MET A 71 3.88 5.19 8.26
C MET A 71 4.17 6.60 7.76
N GLU A 72 4.68 6.70 6.55
CA GLU A 72 4.84 7.98 5.89
C GLU A 72 3.56 8.37 5.15
N SER A 73 3.04 9.57 5.43
CA SER A 73 1.93 10.15 4.69
C SER A 73 2.43 10.92 3.47
N SER A 74 1.61 10.98 2.42
CA SER A 74 1.96 11.67 1.16
C SER A 74 2.07 13.20 1.25
N GLY A 75 1.94 13.79 2.45
CA GLY A 75 2.18 15.20 2.74
C GLY A 75 1.71 16.19 1.68
N THR A 76 0.39 16.41 1.54
CA THR A 76 -0.16 17.38 0.57
C THR A 76 0.17 18.83 0.92
N THR A 77 0.71 19.10 2.09
CA THR A 77 0.91 20.45 2.66
C THR A 77 2.35 20.73 3.12
N GLY A 78 3.35 19.90 2.73
CA GLY A 78 4.73 20.10 3.16
C GLY A 78 5.50 18.83 3.45
N GLN A 79 6.23 18.78 4.56
CA GLN A 79 7.04 17.65 4.98
C GLN A 79 6.19 16.39 5.21
N PRO A 80 6.67 15.20 4.81
CA PRO A 80 6.00 13.94 5.10
C PRO A 80 5.76 13.77 6.59
N LYS A 81 4.54 13.31 6.96
CA LYS A 81 4.20 13.04 8.35
C LYS A 81 4.47 11.58 8.66
N TRP A 82 5.20 11.31 9.72
CA TRP A 82 5.51 9.96 10.19
C TRP A 82 4.56 9.56 11.33
N ILE A 83 3.64 8.67 11.02
CA ILE A 83 2.62 8.19 11.96
C ILE A 83 3.09 6.88 12.60
N PRO A 84 3.41 6.85 13.91
CA PRO A 84 3.81 5.63 14.59
C PRO A 84 2.70 4.58 14.59
N ILE A 85 3.06 3.34 14.36
CA ILE A 85 2.15 2.18 14.38
C ILE A 85 2.68 1.08 15.29
N ASN A 86 1.77 0.32 15.85
CA ASN A 86 2.05 -0.83 16.71
C ASN A 86 1.28 -2.07 16.25
N ASN A 87 1.58 -3.23 16.84
CA ASN A 87 0.91 -4.49 16.48
C ASN A 87 -0.61 -4.44 16.64
N MET A 88 -1.15 -3.70 17.61
CA MET A 88 -2.60 -3.60 17.82
C MET A 88 -3.29 -2.89 16.64
N TRP A 89 -2.69 -1.83 16.13
CA TRP A 89 -3.16 -1.15 14.93
C TRP A 89 -3.08 -2.09 13.71
N GLU A 90 -1.95 -2.77 13.52
CA GLU A 90 -1.75 -3.69 12.40
C GLU A 90 -2.76 -4.84 12.38
N GLN A 91 -3.03 -5.46 13.53
CA GLN A 91 -4.06 -6.51 13.65
C GLN A 91 -5.46 -5.98 13.29
N SER A 92 -5.77 -4.76 13.70
CA SER A 92 -7.06 -4.14 13.38
C SER A 92 -7.24 -3.90 11.88
N VAL A 93 -6.18 -3.44 11.21
CA VAL A 93 -6.17 -3.26 9.76
C VAL A 93 -6.30 -4.59 9.02
N LEU A 94 -5.58 -5.63 9.46
CA LEU A 94 -5.69 -6.97 8.88
C LEU A 94 -7.09 -7.57 9.04
N GLN A 95 -7.76 -7.34 10.17
CA GLN A 95 -9.16 -7.75 10.37
C GLN A 95 -10.09 -7.03 9.40
N ALA A 96 -9.94 -5.72 9.27
CA ALA A 96 -10.74 -4.93 8.31
C ALA A 96 -10.50 -5.39 6.86
N GLN A 97 -9.25 -5.68 6.48
CA GLN A 97 -8.92 -6.23 5.17
C GLN A 97 -9.58 -7.59 4.91
N LYS A 98 -9.56 -8.51 5.89
CA LYS A 98 -10.22 -9.83 5.75
C LYS A 98 -11.70 -9.67 5.47
N LEU A 99 -12.39 -8.82 6.22
CA LEU A 99 -13.82 -8.55 6.00
C LEU A 99 -14.07 -7.99 4.60
N TRP A 100 -13.27 -7.01 4.19
CA TRP A 100 -13.37 -6.41 2.87
C TRP A 100 -13.12 -7.43 1.74
N ILE A 101 -12.06 -8.25 1.82
CA ILE A 101 -11.74 -9.30 0.83
C ILE A 101 -12.89 -10.32 0.76
N THR A 102 -13.43 -10.74 1.91
CA THR A 102 -14.55 -11.69 1.96
C THR A 102 -15.79 -11.11 1.28
N ALA A 103 -16.15 -9.86 1.56
CA ALA A 103 -17.27 -9.19 0.91
C ALA A 103 -17.03 -9.05 -0.60
N MET A 104 -15.83 -8.63 -1.01
CA MET A 104 -15.46 -8.51 -2.41
C MET A 104 -15.60 -9.83 -3.17
N ILE A 105 -15.12 -10.94 -2.61
CA ILE A 105 -15.22 -12.27 -3.27
C ILE A 105 -16.68 -12.73 -3.31
N LYS A 106 -17.48 -12.44 -2.28
CA LYS A 106 -18.92 -12.77 -2.24
C LYS A 106 -19.67 -12.03 -3.34
N ASP A 107 -19.42 -10.73 -3.51
CA ASP A 107 -20.13 -9.89 -4.47
C ASP A 107 -19.58 -10.08 -5.91
N PHE A 108 -18.28 -10.37 -6.04
CA PHE A 108 -17.58 -10.57 -7.31
C PHE A 108 -16.78 -11.87 -7.31
N PRO A 109 -17.43 -13.06 -7.43
CA PRO A 109 -16.73 -14.36 -7.37
C PRO A 109 -15.63 -14.52 -8.43
N GLN A 110 -15.74 -13.81 -9.55
CA GLN A 110 -14.73 -13.80 -10.63
C GLN A 110 -13.39 -13.22 -10.16
N ALA A 111 -13.39 -12.39 -9.11
CA ALA A 111 -12.15 -11.83 -8.52
C ALA A 111 -11.18 -12.94 -8.04
N SER A 112 -11.69 -14.12 -7.70
CA SER A 112 -10.86 -15.27 -7.27
C SER A 112 -10.30 -16.11 -8.41
N ARG A 113 -10.71 -15.88 -9.68
CA ARG A 113 -10.31 -16.70 -10.84
C ARG A 113 -8.97 -16.31 -11.44
N GLY A 114 -8.47 -15.11 -11.15
CA GLY A 114 -7.18 -14.62 -11.63
C GLY A 114 -6.27 -14.16 -10.50
N ARG A 115 -5.18 -13.49 -10.87
CA ARG A 115 -4.24 -12.90 -9.92
C ARG A 115 -4.62 -11.49 -9.55
N SER A 116 -4.09 -10.99 -8.42
CA SER A 116 -4.26 -9.61 -8.00
C SER A 116 -3.02 -8.79 -8.34
N LEU A 117 -3.16 -7.80 -9.22
CA LEU A 117 -2.14 -6.79 -9.47
C LEU A 117 -2.25 -5.70 -8.40
N SER A 118 -1.29 -5.64 -7.48
CA SER A 118 -1.22 -4.62 -6.44
C SER A 118 -0.06 -3.68 -6.70
N ILE A 119 -0.37 -2.42 -7.01
CA ILE A 119 0.64 -1.36 -7.21
C ILE A 119 0.67 -0.52 -5.94
N VAL A 120 1.74 -0.69 -5.18
CA VAL A 120 1.93 -0.08 -3.86
C VAL A 120 3.28 0.63 -3.79
N SER A 121 3.39 1.62 -2.91
CA SER A 121 4.67 2.26 -2.61
C SER A 121 5.62 1.32 -1.87
N LYS A 122 6.92 1.62 -1.90
CA LYS A 122 7.94 0.82 -1.19
C LYS A 122 7.57 0.62 0.28
N THR A 123 7.76 -0.61 0.75
CA THR A 123 7.48 -0.99 2.14
C THR A 123 8.40 -0.30 3.14
N PHE A 124 9.63 -0.02 2.69
CA PHE A 124 10.69 0.55 3.51
C PHE A 124 11.35 1.73 2.78
N HIS A 125 11.49 2.86 3.49
CA HIS A 125 12.14 4.08 2.99
C HIS A 125 13.37 4.47 3.80
N GLY A 126 13.51 3.98 5.03
CA GLY A 126 14.58 4.32 5.94
C GLY A 126 14.22 4.11 7.41
N HIS A 127 14.96 4.76 8.30
CA HIS A 127 14.72 4.71 9.75
C HIS A 127 14.60 6.13 10.31
N THR A 128 13.86 6.26 11.41
CA THR A 128 13.93 7.45 12.27
C THR A 128 15.28 7.51 12.96
N GLU A 129 15.61 8.63 13.61
CA GLU A 129 16.84 8.77 14.44
C GLU A 129 16.90 7.70 15.53
N GLY A 130 15.77 7.31 16.11
CA GLY A 130 15.66 6.23 17.10
C GLY A 130 15.63 4.81 16.52
N GLY A 131 15.91 4.63 15.22
CA GLY A 131 16.00 3.32 14.56
C GLY A 131 14.65 2.67 14.21
N ILE A 132 13.53 3.38 14.29
CA ILE A 132 12.22 2.85 13.91
C ILE A 132 12.08 2.88 12.39
N ALA A 133 11.73 1.75 11.77
CA ALA A 133 11.57 1.65 10.32
C ALA A 133 10.46 2.58 9.79
N ILE A 134 10.75 3.32 8.72
CA ILE A 134 9.80 4.20 8.00
C ILE A 134 9.41 3.53 6.70
N GLY A 135 8.14 3.61 6.33
CA GLY A 135 7.68 3.09 5.04
C GLY A 135 6.23 3.37 4.74
N SER A 136 5.76 2.89 3.58
CA SER A 136 4.37 3.07 3.19
C SER A 136 3.44 2.11 3.91
N ASN A 137 2.22 2.58 4.20
CA ASN A 137 1.17 1.74 4.75
C ASN A 137 0.78 0.63 3.76
N THR A 138 0.59 0.96 2.48
CA THR A 138 0.16 0.02 1.44
C THR A 138 1.18 -1.09 1.21
N GLY A 139 2.48 -0.76 1.21
CA GLY A 139 3.55 -1.75 1.13
C GLY A 139 3.57 -2.70 2.33
N ARG A 140 3.44 -2.16 3.54
CA ARG A 140 3.37 -2.97 4.78
C ARG A 140 2.14 -3.88 4.81
N MET A 141 0.98 -3.38 4.40
CA MET A 141 -0.25 -4.17 4.30
C MET A 141 -0.08 -5.34 3.32
N LEU A 142 0.52 -5.10 2.15
CA LEU A 142 0.84 -6.15 1.18
C LEU A 142 1.84 -7.16 1.77
N ALA A 143 2.89 -6.69 2.43
CA ALA A 143 3.89 -7.54 3.05
C ALA A 143 3.35 -8.45 4.17
N ARG A 144 2.23 -8.09 4.81
CA ARG A 144 1.58 -8.86 5.87
C ARG A 144 0.39 -9.71 5.42
N GLN A 145 0.08 -9.72 4.14
CA GLN A 145 -0.98 -10.61 3.62
C GLN A 145 -0.67 -12.07 3.95
N PRO A 146 -1.71 -12.91 4.13
CA PRO A 146 -1.55 -14.33 4.36
C PRO A 146 -0.70 -15.01 3.26
N TRP A 147 0.02 -16.08 3.62
CA TRP A 147 0.93 -16.79 2.72
C TRP A 147 0.25 -17.29 1.44
N TYR A 148 -1.02 -17.72 1.52
CA TYR A 148 -1.78 -18.22 0.38
C TYR A 148 -2.11 -17.12 -0.65
N ILE A 149 -2.18 -15.84 -0.24
CA ILE A 149 -2.29 -14.71 -1.16
C ILE A 149 -0.93 -14.39 -1.78
N LYS A 150 0.15 -14.51 -1.00
CA LYS A 150 1.53 -14.24 -1.44
C LYS A 150 2.12 -15.35 -2.31
N ARG A 151 1.52 -16.56 -2.31
CA ARG A 151 2.08 -17.76 -2.96
C ARG A 151 2.34 -17.58 -4.46
N ASN A 152 1.57 -16.74 -5.13
CA ASN A 152 1.68 -16.50 -6.56
C ASN A 152 1.78 -14.99 -6.85
N PRO A 153 2.89 -14.34 -6.55
CA PRO A 153 3.09 -12.94 -6.89
C PRO A 153 3.09 -12.78 -8.41
N ILE A 154 2.62 -11.64 -8.91
CA ILE A 154 2.66 -11.34 -10.35
C ILE A 154 4.10 -11.16 -10.84
N PHE A 155 4.95 -10.60 -9.98
CA PHE A 155 6.36 -10.34 -10.27
C PHE A 155 7.25 -10.70 -9.07
N PRO A 156 8.53 -11.02 -9.31
CA PRO A 156 9.51 -11.29 -8.24
C PRO A 156 9.72 -10.08 -7.33
N LYS A 157 10.16 -10.33 -6.09
CA LYS A 157 10.44 -9.26 -5.10
C LYS A 157 11.52 -8.28 -5.57
N GLU A 158 12.43 -8.71 -6.40
CA GLU A 158 13.52 -7.95 -6.96
C GLU A 158 13.06 -6.75 -7.80
N VAL A 159 11.84 -6.81 -8.33
CA VAL A 159 11.20 -5.68 -9.04
C VAL A 159 11.11 -4.43 -8.13
N GLN A 160 10.96 -4.61 -6.82
CA GLN A 160 10.92 -3.50 -5.87
C GLN A 160 12.27 -2.77 -5.71
N ASN A 161 13.38 -3.37 -6.17
CA ASN A 161 14.71 -2.78 -6.13
C ASN A 161 14.96 -1.82 -7.31
N ILE A 162 14.06 -1.77 -8.29
CA ILE A 162 14.18 -0.86 -9.42
C ILE A 162 13.93 0.58 -8.93
N GLU A 163 14.95 1.43 -9.05
CA GLU A 163 14.87 2.85 -8.61
C GLU A 163 14.25 3.74 -9.67
N ASN A 164 14.59 3.52 -10.93
CA ASN A 164 14.03 4.28 -12.04
C ASN A 164 12.53 3.98 -12.19
N GLN A 165 11.69 5.00 -11.99
CA GLN A 165 10.23 4.84 -11.97
C GLN A 165 9.65 4.36 -13.31
N GLN A 166 10.21 4.77 -14.44
CA GLN A 166 9.74 4.30 -15.74
C GLN A 166 10.11 2.84 -15.99
N ALA A 167 11.32 2.44 -15.63
CA ALA A 167 11.77 1.05 -15.70
C ALA A 167 10.94 0.15 -14.75
N LEU A 168 10.63 0.64 -13.53
CA LEU A 168 9.74 -0.06 -12.61
C LEU A 168 8.33 -0.28 -13.20
N GLN A 169 7.72 0.78 -13.73
CA GLN A 169 6.39 0.73 -14.33
C GLN A 169 6.37 -0.21 -15.54
N TYR A 170 7.37 -0.11 -16.42
CA TYR A 170 7.52 -0.99 -17.58
C TYR A 170 7.65 -2.46 -17.16
N THR A 171 8.50 -2.74 -16.20
CA THR A 171 8.72 -4.09 -15.67
C THR A 171 7.44 -4.66 -15.07
N ILE A 172 6.71 -3.88 -14.27
CA ILE A 172 5.41 -4.30 -13.73
C ILE A 172 4.44 -4.65 -14.85
N LEU A 173 4.33 -3.81 -15.89
CA LEU A 173 3.47 -4.07 -17.05
C LEU A 173 3.88 -5.32 -17.80
N ARG A 174 5.17 -5.50 -18.06
CA ARG A 174 5.69 -6.70 -18.74
C ARG A 174 5.31 -7.98 -17.99
N PHE A 175 5.44 -7.99 -16.66
CA PHE A 175 5.00 -9.12 -15.83
C PHE A 175 3.48 -9.25 -15.77
N ALA A 176 2.74 -8.15 -15.74
CA ALA A 176 1.29 -8.18 -15.72
C ALA A 176 0.71 -8.78 -17.01
N LEU A 177 1.32 -8.48 -18.15
CA LEU A 177 0.86 -8.95 -19.47
C LEU A 177 1.01 -10.47 -19.67
N GLN A 178 1.86 -11.16 -18.92
CA GLN A 178 1.94 -12.62 -18.97
C GLN A 178 1.01 -13.32 -17.97
N ASN A 179 0.17 -12.57 -17.24
CA ASN A 179 -0.69 -13.10 -16.18
C ASN A 179 -2.17 -12.77 -16.45
N SER A 180 -3.05 -13.66 -16.03
CA SER A 180 -4.49 -13.41 -15.97
C SER A 180 -4.82 -12.63 -14.71
N ILE A 181 -5.18 -11.35 -14.82
CA ILE A 181 -5.46 -10.46 -13.69
C ILE A 181 -6.95 -10.26 -13.55
N SER A 182 -7.49 -10.60 -12.39
CA SER A 182 -8.92 -10.41 -12.05
C SER A 182 -9.14 -9.23 -11.08
N VAL A 183 -8.12 -8.83 -10.32
CA VAL A 183 -8.20 -7.71 -9.39
C VAL A 183 -7.03 -6.75 -9.61
N TRP A 184 -7.32 -5.47 -9.74
CA TRP A 184 -6.29 -4.43 -9.80
C TRP A 184 -6.45 -3.49 -8.60
N THR A 185 -5.45 -3.45 -7.73
CA THR A 185 -5.47 -2.66 -6.49
C THR A 185 -4.40 -1.59 -6.50
N THR A 186 -4.80 -0.36 -6.22
CA THR A 186 -3.90 0.76 -5.93
C THR A 186 -4.58 1.78 -5.03
N ALA A 187 -3.83 2.54 -4.25
CA ALA A 187 -4.43 3.58 -3.41
C ALA A 187 -5.03 4.71 -4.26
N ASN A 188 -4.30 5.19 -5.26
CA ASN A 188 -4.71 6.34 -6.05
C ASN A 188 -5.22 5.93 -7.45
N PRO A 189 -6.43 6.32 -7.86
CA PRO A 189 -6.96 6.04 -9.19
C PRO A 189 -6.13 6.66 -10.32
N SER A 190 -5.41 7.76 -10.09
CA SER A 190 -4.49 8.33 -11.08
C SER A 190 -3.37 7.37 -11.48
N THR A 191 -2.97 6.45 -10.58
CA THR A 191 -2.00 5.40 -10.89
C THR A 191 -2.54 4.45 -11.97
N ILE A 192 -3.82 4.09 -11.90
CA ILE A 192 -4.45 3.23 -12.93
C ILE A 192 -4.37 3.92 -14.29
N LEU A 193 -4.79 5.19 -14.34
CA LEU A 193 -4.76 5.98 -15.58
C LEU A 193 -3.34 6.14 -16.14
N LEU A 194 -2.35 6.29 -15.26
CA LEU A 194 -0.94 6.32 -15.66
C LEU A 194 -0.54 5.01 -16.35
N TYR A 195 -0.85 3.87 -15.74
CA TYR A 195 -0.53 2.56 -16.32
C TYR A 195 -1.30 2.27 -17.61
N CYS A 196 -2.56 2.73 -17.74
CA CYS A 196 -3.31 2.66 -19.01
C CYS A 196 -2.59 3.44 -20.13
N ARG A 197 -2.10 4.65 -19.83
CA ARG A 197 -1.31 5.45 -20.78
C ARG A 197 0.01 4.77 -21.12
N ARG A 198 0.73 4.25 -20.15
CA ARG A 198 2.00 3.54 -20.35
C ARG A 198 1.84 2.27 -21.20
N LEU A 199 0.75 1.55 -21.06
CA LEU A 199 0.43 0.41 -21.95
C LEU A 199 0.35 0.82 -23.43
N GLN A 200 -0.23 1.98 -23.71
CA GLN A 200 -0.34 2.48 -25.09
C GLN A 200 0.98 3.07 -25.57
N GLU A 201 1.66 3.83 -24.71
CA GLU A 201 2.93 4.49 -25.01
C GLU A 201 4.05 3.50 -25.33
N TRP A 202 4.13 2.40 -24.57
CA TRP A 202 5.18 1.38 -24.73
C TRP A 202 4.71 0.13 -25.47
N GLN A 203 3.66 0.24 -26.25
CA GLN A 203 3.07 -0.89 -26.97
C GLN A 203 4.07 -1.63 -27.84
N GLN A 204 4.91 -0.94 -28.59
CA GLN A 204 5.86 -1.54 -29.52
C GLN A 204 6.95 -2.29 -28.77
N GLU A 205 7.52 -1.68 -27.74
CA GLU A 205 8.56 -2.25 -26.90
C GLU A 205 8.06 -3.47 -26.12
N LEU A 206 6.88 -3.35 -25.50
CA LEU A 206 6.23 -4.47 -24.80
C LEU A 206 5.92 -5.62 -25.76
N THR A 207 5.50 -5.34 -27.00
CA THR A 207 5.28 -6.37 -28.01
C THR A 207 6.53 -7.20 -28.28
N ARG A 208 7.68 -6.55 -28.44
CA ARG A 208 8.97 -7.26 -28.68
C ARG A 208 9.35 -8.10 -27.47
N ASP A 209 9.34 -7.49 -26.25
CA ASP A 209 9.68 -8.22 -25.04
C ASP A 209 8.72 -9.38 -24.71
N LEU A 210 7.43 -9.28 -25.12
CA LEU A 210 6.48 -10.39 -24.98
C LEU A 210 6.80 -11.55 -25.93
N TRP A 211 7.11 -11.26 -27.20
CA TRP A 211 7.49 -12.28 -28.18
C TRP A 211 8.82 -12.97 -27.81
N ASP A 212 9.79 -12.20 -27.34
CA ASP A 212 11.14 -12.73 -27.05
C ASP A 212 11.23 -13.37 -25.66
N GLY A 213 10.29 -13.08 -24.76
CA GLY A 213 10.35 -13.52 -23.37
C GLY A 213 11.40 -12.74 -22.57
N THR A 214 11.63 -11.48 -22.92
CA THR A 214 12.73 -10.65 -22.39
C THR A 214 12.23 -9.42 -21.63
N LEU A 215 13.18 -8.63 -21.12
CA LEU A 215 13.02 -7.35 -20.46
C LEU A 215 14.13 -6.40 -20.90
N ARG A 216 14.17 -6.08 -22.19
CA ARG A 216 15.29 -5.38 -22.84
C ARG A 216 14.90 -4.11 -23.57
N GLN A 217 13.62 -3.93 -23.84
CA GLN A 217 13.12 -2.81 -24.63
C GLN A 217 12.72 -1.62 -23.75
N GLY A 218 12.56 -0.46 -24.38
CA GLY A 218 12.07 0.76 -23.75
C GLY A 218 12.79 1.10 -22.44
N PRO A 219 12.07 1.54 -21.39
CA PRO A 219 12.67 1.89 -20.10
C PRO A 219 13.42 0.76 -19.41
N ALA A 220 13.11 -0.52 -19.70
CA ALA A 220 13.83 -1.65 -19.12
C ALA A 220 15.27 -1.78 -19.60
N SER A 221 15.63 -1.13 -20.70
CA SER A 221 17.03 -1.09 -21.18
C SER A 221 17.99 -0.44 -20.17
N THR A 222 17.50 0.36 -19.25
CA THR A 222 18.29 1.02 -18.19
C THR A 222 18.58 0.12 -16.98
N LEU A 223 17.99 -1.07 -16.91
CA LEU A 223 18.24 -2.03 -15.83
C LEU A 223 19.66 -2.56 -15.88
N SER A 224 20.27 -2.77 -14.71
CA SER A 224 21.57 -3.46 -14.65
C SER A 224 21.43 -4.88 -15.24
N ASN A 225 22.52 -5.37 -15.83
CA ASN A 225 22.52 -6.69 -16.45
C ASN A 225 22.18 -7.80 -15.45
N GLU A 226 22.71 -7.72 -14.23
CA GLU A 226 22.46 -8.68 -13.16
C GLU A 226 20.96 -8.75 -12.78
N LEU A 227 20.36 -7.58 -12.54
CA LEU A 227 18.93 -7.49 -12.19
C LEU A 227 18.05 -8.00 -13.35
N ARG A 228 18.36 -7.59 -14.59
CA ARG A 228 17.64 -8.02 -15.78
C ARG A 228 17.68 -9.53 -15.95
N VAL A 229 18.85 -10.15 -15.88
CA VAL A 229 19.01 -11.61 -15.98
C VAL A 229 18.22 -12.33 -14.89
N THR A 230 18.22 -11.79 -13.67
CA THR A 230 17.44 -12.35 -12.54
C THR A 230 15.94 -12.31 -12.84
N LEU A 231 15.45 -11.20 -13.34
CA LEU A 231 14.03 -11.02 -13.67
C LEU A 231 13.60 -11.86 -14.88
N GLU A 232 14.43 -11.93 -15.91
CA GLU A 232 14.15 -12.68 -17.15
C GLU A 232 13.97 -14.19 -16.91
N ARG A 233 14.57 -14.77 -15.85
CA ARG A 233 14.39 -16.19 -15.48
C ARG A 233 12.92 -16.60 -15.24
N THR A 234 12.07 -15.67 -14.92
CA THR A 234 10.64 -15.90 -14.60
C THR A 234 9.72 -15.36 -15.69
N LEU A 235 10.29 -14.78 -16.75
CA LEU A 235 9.50 -14.33 -17.90
C LEU A 235 9.24 -15.48 -18.85
N VAL A 236 8.04 -15.42 -19.46
CA VAL A 236 7.64 -16.35 -20.51
C VAL A 236 7.28 -15.60 -21.77
N ARG A 237 7.41 -16.28 -22.92
CA ARG A 237 6.92 -15.78 -24.21
C ARG A 237 5.40 -15.86 -24.22
N VAL A 238 4.76 -14.77 -24.55
CA VAL A 238 3.31 -14.71 -24.73
C VAL A 238 2.96 -13.85 -25.94
N PRO A 239 1.89 -14.19 -26.69
CA PRO A 239 1.45 -13.35 -27.79
C PRO A 239 1.00 -11.99 -27.24
N PRO A 240 1.35 -10.88 -27.89
CA PRO A 240 0.89 -9.56 -27.47
C PRO A 240 -0.61 -9.40 -27.65
N PRO A 241 -1.25 -8.57 -26.83
CA PRO A 241 -2.68 -8.31 -26.95
C PRO A 241 -3.01 -7.65 -28.32
N ARG A 242 -4.16 -7.98 -28.89
CA ARG A 242 -4.66 -7.29 -30.09
C ARG A 242 -5.13 -5.88 -29.80
N ILE A 243 -5.73 -5.67 -28.63
CA ILE A 243 -6.23 -4.38 -28.16
C ILE A 243 -5.53 -4.05 -26.84
N TRP A 244 -4.81 -2.94 -26.81
CA TRP A 244 -3.99 -2.51 -25.66
C TRP A 244 -4.80 -1.65 -24.67
N LYS A 245 -5.92 -2.23 -24.21
CA LYS A 245 -6.73 -1.65 -23.13
C LYS A 245 -6.92 -2.69 -22.03
N PRO A 246 -6.79 -2.34 -20.74
CA PRO A 246 -6.88 -3.28 -19.62
C PRO A 246 -8.09 -4.22 -19.65
N ALA A 247 -9.26 -3.70 -20.01
CA ALA A 247 -10.50 -4.48 -20.10
C ALA A 247 -10.50 -5.56 -21.19
N TYR A 248 -9.62 -5.44 -22.20
CA TYR A 248 -9.47 -6.43 -23.28
C TYR A 248 -8.26 -7.36 -23.04
N ILE A 249 -7.34 -6.95 -22.18
CA ILE A 249 -6.15 -7.72 -21.85
C ILE A 249 -6.44 -8.70 -20.71
N TRP A 250 -7.14 -8.22 -19.69
CA TRP A 250 -7.33 -8.95 -18.44
C TRP A 250 -8.81 -9.17 -18.11
N PRO A 251 -9.19 -10.34 -17.57
CA PRO A 251 -10.54 -10.60 -17.08
C PRO A 251 -10.81 -9.85 -15.76
N LEU A 252 -10.72 -8.52 -15.78
CA LEU A 252 -10.86 -7.68 -14.59
C LEU A 252 -12.28 -7.77 -14.02
N ALA A 253 -12.41 -8.29 -12.82
CA ALA A 253 -13.67 -8.31 -12.07
C ALA A 253 -13.77 -7.12 -11.11
N VAL A 254 -12.62 -6.68 -10.54
CA VAL A 254 -12.59 -5.60 -9.55
C VAL A 254 -11.40 -4.68 -9.77
N VAL A 255 -11.68 -3.38 -9.78
CA VAL A 255 -10.68 -2.32 -9.66
C VAL A 255 -10.86 -1.66 -8.29
N ASN A 256 -9.86 -1.80 -7.43
CA ASN A 256 -9.89 -1.28 -6.07
C ASN A 256 -9.00 -0.05 -5.92
N CYS A 257 -9.60 1.10 -5.63
CA CYS A 257 -8.90 2.35 -5.37
C CYS A 257 -9.75 3.30 -4.51
N TRP A 258 -9.14 4.35 -4.00
CA TRP A 258 -9.88 5.39 -3.29
C TRP A 258 -10.81 6.15 -4.24
N LYS A 259 -12.02 6.49 -3.72
CA LYS A 259 -13.03 7.26 -4.47
C LYS A 259 -13.33 8.64 -3.86
N GLY A 260 -12.92 8.88 -2.61
CA GLY A 260 -13.22 10.11 -1.89
C GLY A 260 -12.28 11.27 -2.20
N GLY A 261 -12.69 12.50 -1.90
CA GLY A 261 -11.88 13.69 -2.08
C GLY A 261 -11.39 13.90 -3.53
N PRO A 262 -10.15 14.35 -3.73
CA PRO A 262 -9.57 14.57 -5.07
C PRO A 262 -9.53 13.31 -5.95
N ALA A 263 -9.55 12.12 -5.35
CA ALA A 263 -9.56 10.85 -6.09
C ALA A 263 -10.82 10.67 -6.94
N LYS A 264 -11.94 11.30 -6.56
CA LYS A 264 -13.21 11.22 -7.30
C LYS A 264 -13.06 11.70 -8.75
N TYR A 265 -12.27 12.73 -9.01
CA TYR A 265 -12.01 13.25 -10.35
C TYR A 265 -11.40 12.18 -11.27
N PHE A 266 -10.46 11.40 -10.77
CA PHE A 266 -9.79 10.35 -11.55
C PHE A 266 -10.64 9.09 -11.69
N SER A 267 -11.47 8.75 -10.68
CA SER A 267 -12.26 7.53 -10.68
C SER A 267 -13.30 7.50 -11.81
N SER A 268 -13.86 8.65 -12.20
CA SER A 268 -14.80 8.76 -13.34
C SER A 268 -14.15 8.51 -14.70
N GLN A 269 -12.84 8.62 -14.80
CA GLN A 269 -12.10 8.38 -16.05
C GLN A 269 -11.72 6.90 -16.23
N ILE A 270 -11.66 6.12 -15.14
CA ILE A 270 -11.28 4.69 -15.21
C ILE A 270 -12.31 3.88 -15.99
N THR A 271 -13.60 4.18 -15.87
CA THR A 271 -14.67 3.47 -16.56
C THR A 271 -14.70 3.70 -18.08
N ARG A 272 -13.91 4.65 -18.58
CA ARG A 272 -13.82 4.98 -20.02
C ARG A 272 -12.60 4.35 -20.69
N ASN A 273 -11.66 3.85 -19.94
CA ASN A 273 -10.42 3.22 -20.39
C ASN A 273 -10.42 1.71 -20.14
#